data_a61b23b8d1bb5be411b1d3cf0bc797e6
#
_entry.id   a61b23b8d1bb5be411b1d3cf0bc797e6
#
_cell.length_a   1.000
_cell.length_b   1.000
_cell.length_c   1.000
_cell.angle_alpha   90.00
_cell.angle_beta   90.00
_cell.angle_gamma   90.00
#
_symmetry.space_group_name_H-M   'P 1'
#
loop_
_entity.id
_entity.type
_entity.pdbx_description
1 polymer ?
#
loop_
_entity_poly.entity_id
_entity_poly.type
_entity_poly.pdbx_seq_one_letter_code
_entity_poly.pdbx_strand_id
1 'polypeptide(L)'
;MHRNIVIKTNKEAEVSVEELYELRKAAFQQYTDKELYTAVVNTTLEQFQQQIADKAVFIAQDEATGELLGMHTLKLNKRKGRADGANLAVSPKVQHEGIASRMLEAEVQRLRKAGYRYIVENTAIPATWSVKWHLKNGYHIVGYSRSEKRNYPIYVFRKQIATDVRHHPTDLLWVAPIAPLTAKLLYCLSWLATNICKSKSGKLNAIGRIAKDVRSKM
;
A
#
# COMPACT_ATOMS: atom_id res chain seq x y z
N MET A 1 8.04 7.78 25.34
CA MET A 1 6.60 7.69 25.68
C MET A 1 5.93 6.76 24.66
N HIS A 2 5.26 5.70 25.09
CA HIS A 2 4.54 4.82 24.16
C HIS A 2 3.20 5.51 23.79
N ARG A 3 3.04 5.90 22.51
CA ARG A 3 1.76 6.43 22.01
C ARG A 3 0.73 5.30 21.94
N ASN A 4 -0.44 5.54 22.48
CA ASN A 4 -1.57 4.64 22.25
C ASN A 4 -2.27 5.07 20.96
N ILE A 5 -2.15 4.24 19.89
CA ILE A 5 -2.64 4.57 18.55
C ILE A 5 -3.95 3.83 18.33
N VAL A 6 -5.01 4.58 18.06
CA VAL A 6 -6.32 4.05 17.66
C VAL A 6 -6.54 4.24 16.15
N ILE A 7 -7.16 3.24 15.52
CA ILE A 7 -7.50 3.30 14.09
C ILE A 7 -9.02 3.39 13.96
N LYS A 8 -9.47 4.51 13.46
CA LYS A 8 -10.87 4.85 13.23
C LYS A 8 -11.17 4.94 11.73
N THR A 9 -12.45 4.97 11.37
CA THR A 9 -12.90 5.38 10.03
C THR A 9 -13.35 6.83 10.05
N ASN A 10 -13.52 7.44 8.87
CA ASN A 10 -14.09 8.78 8.73
C ASN A 10 -15.52 8.92 9.29
N LYS A 11 -16.18 7.82 9.62
CA LYS A 11 -17.49 7.81 10.31
C LYS A 11 -17.35 7.84 11.83
N GLU A 12 -16.19 7.48 12.36
CA GLU A 12 -15.90 7.32 13.78
C GLU A 12 -14.97 8.42 14.32
N ALA A 13 -14.23 9.07 13.43
CA ALA A 13 -13.27 10.11 13.79
C ALA A 13 -13.84 11.51 13.54
N GLU A 14 -13.62 12.40 14.49
CA GLU A 14 -13.89 13.84 14.35
C GLU A 14 -12.64 14.52 13.77
N VAL A 15 -12.41 14.33 12.46
CA VAL A 15 -11.28 14.92 11.73
C VAL A 15 -11.82 15.60 10.48
N SER A 16 -11.45 16.84 10.27
CA SER A 16 -11.86 17.61 9.10
C SER A 16 -11.17 17.16 7.82
N VAL A 17 -11.75 17.47 6.69
CA VAL A 17 -11.13 17.18 5.38
C VAL A 17 -9.85 17.98 5.20
N GLU A 18 -9.82 19.20 5.74
CA GLU A 18 -8.67 20.09 5.74
C GLU A 18 -7.47 19.48 6.47
N GLU A 19 -7.68 18.91 7.66
CA GLU A 19 -6.63 18.23 8.43
C GLU A 19 -6.07 17.01 7.67
N LEU A 20 -6.94 16.21 7.05
CA LEU A 20 -6.54 15.08 6.22
C LEU A 20 -5.74 15.54 4.99
N TYR A 21 -6.15 16.65 4.38
CA TYR A 21 -5.46 17.23 3.24
C TYR A 21 -4.06 17.73 3.60
N GLU A 22 -3.91 18.46 4.70
CA GLU A 22 -2.61 18.97 5.16
C GLU A 22 -1.67 17.82 5.60
N LEU A 23 -2.19 16.83 6.32
CA LEU A 23 -1.42 15.62 6.63
C LEU A 23 -0.90 14.95 5.35
N ARG A 24 -1.77 14.78 4.35
CA ARG A 24 -1.39 14.18 3.08
C ARG A 24 -0.30 14.98 2.37
N LYS A 25 -0.44 16.30 2.28
CA LYS A 25 0.59 17.17 1.68
C LYS A 25 1.93 17.01 2.38
N ALA A 26 1.95 17.10 3.69
CA ALA A 26 3.17 16.95 4.48
C ALA A 26 3.82 15.57 4.27
N ALA A 27 3.04 14.49 4.27
CA ALA A 27 3.56 13.13 4.09
C ALA A 27 4.13 12.89 2.68
N PHE A 28 3.55 13.53 1.66
CA PHE A 28 4.00 13.38 0.27
C PHE A 28 5.06 14.41 -0.16
N GLN A 29 5.47 15.34 0.71
CA GLN A 29 6.52 16.31 0.42
C GLN A 29 7.80 15.62 -0.05
N GLN A 30 8.15 14.48 0.54
CA GLN A 30 9.31 13.68 0.16
C GLN A 30 9.32 13.20 -1.32
N TYR A 31 8.16 13.15 -1.97
CA TYR A 31 8.07 12.87 -3.41
C TYR A 31 8.51 14.08 -4.22
N THR A 32 8.06 15.27 -3.81
CA THR A 32 8.47 16.53 -4.44
C THR A 32 9.97 16.76 -4.28
N ASP A 33 10.52 16.50 -3.09
CA ASP A 33 11.95 16.63 -2.80
C ASP A 33 12.82 15.70 -3.66
N LYS A 34 12.22 14.66 -4.22
CA LYS A 34 12.87 13.71 -5.15
C LYS A 34 12.41 13.90 -6.60
N GLU A 35 11.81 15.05 -6.92
CA GLU A 35 11.32 15.39 -8.26
C GLU A 35 10.34 14.36 -8.85
N LEU A 36 9.60 13.67 -7.99
CA LEU A 36 8.56 12.73 -8.40
C LEU A 36 7.22 13.46 -8.48
N TYR A 37 6.81 13.83 -9.68
CA TYR A 37 5.55 14.53 -9.90
C TYR A 37 4.36 13.60 -9.70
N THR A 38 3.74 13.70 -8.55
CA THR A 38 2.51 12.98 -8.23
C THR A 38 1.30 13.89 -8.38
N ALA A 39 0.18 13.33 -8.83
CA ALA A 39 -1.09 14.05 -8.80
C ALA A 39 -1.48 14.48 -7.37
N VAL A 40 -0.90 13.81 -6.35
CA VAL A 40 -1.14 14.11 -4.93
C VAL A 40 -0.70 15.52 -4.57
N VAL A 41 0.47 15.96 -5.06
CA VAL A 41 1.08 17.25 -4.67
C VAL A 41 0.31 18.44 -5.26
N ASN A 42 -0.24 18.26 -6.47
CA ASN A 42 -0.93 19.35 -7.21
C ASN A 42 -2.46 19.31 -7.05
N THR A 43 -3.00 18.45 -6.20
CA THR A 43 -4.44 18.35 -5.95
C THR A 43 -4.87 19.49 -5.02
N THR A 44 -5.92 20.25 -5.36
CA THR A 44 -6.52 21.24 -4.47
C THR A 44 -7.34 20.58 -3.36
N LEU A 45 -7.72 21.36 -2.34
CA LEU A 45 -8.58 20.87 -1.25
C LEU A 45 -9.93 20.35 -1.79
N GLU A 46 -10.57 21.10 -2.69
CA GLU A 46 -11.86 20.72 -3.29
C GLU A 46 -11.74 19.44 -4.11
N GLN A 47 -10.67 19.29 -4.88
CA GLN A 47 -10.39 18.08 -5.62
C GLN A 47 -10.13 16.89 -4.70
N PHE A 48 -9.42 17.11 -3.58
CA PHE A 48 -9.19 16.07 -2.59
C PHE A 48 -10.50 15.65 -1.91
N GLN A 49 -11.33 16.60 -1.52
CA GLN A 49 -12.66 16.34 -0.94
C GLN A 49 -13.51 15.48 -1.88
N GLN A 50 -13.56 15.81 -3.17
CA GLN A 50 -14.24 15.00 -4.19
C GLN A 50 -13.63 13.60 -4.32
N GLN A 51 -12.29 13.49 -4.26
CA GLN A 51 -11.59 12.21 -4.37
C GLN A 51 -11.90 11.24 -3.23
N ILE A 52 -12.19 11.72 -2.02
CA ILE A 52 -12.45 10.88 -0.86
C ILE A 52 -13.93 10.69 -0.54
N ALA A 53 -14.82 11.43 -1.19
CA ALA A 53 -16.27 11.44 -0.89
C ALA A 53 -16.94 10.06 -0.95
N ASP A 54 -16.51 9.19 -1.87
CA ASP A 54 -17.04 7.84 -2.07
C ASP A 54 -16.13 6.74 -1.48
N LYS A 55 -15.16 7.11 -0.63
CA LYS A 55 -14.16 6.18 -0.10
C LYS A 55 -14.33 5.94 1.40
N ALA A 56 -13.92 4.77 1.83
CA ALA A 56 -13.62 4.52 3.23
C ALA A 56 -12.26 5.18 3.54
N VAL A 57 -12.24 6.08 4.52
CA VAL A 57 -11.01 6.69 5.01
C VAL A 57 -10.68 6.09 6.36
N PHE A 58 -9.52 5.45 6.46
CA PHE A 58 -8.96 4.98 7.72
C PHE A 58 -8.03 6.07 8.28
N ILE A 59 -8.11 6.28 9.57
CA ILE A 59 -7.46 7.39 10.27
C ILE A 59 -6.75 6.82 11.50
N ALA A 60 -5.46 7.09 11.63
CA ALA A 60 -4.69 6.81 12.83
C ALA A 60 -4.63 8.08 13.69
N GLN A 61 -5.03 7.97 14.95
CA GLN A 61 -4.95 9.03 15.94
C GLN A 61 -4.22 8.57 17.21
N ASP A 62 -3.54 9.48 17.85
CA ASP A 62 -3.11 9.31 19.23
C ASP A 62 -4.35 9.34 20.12
N GLU A 63 -4.59 8.30 20.90
CA GLU A 63 -5.82 8.19 21.73
C GLU A 63 -5.90 9.26 22.83
N ALA A 64 -4.74 9.64 23.38
CA ALA A 64 -4.69 10.57 24.49
C ALA A 64 -4.87 12.03 24.07
N THR A 65 -4.34 12.39 22.88
CA THR A 65 -4.33 13.79 22.41
C THR A 65 -5.29 14.06 21.27
N GLY A 66 -5.79 13.03 20.59
CA GLY A 66 -6.55 13.16 19.36
C GLY A 66 -5.69 13.56 18.12
N GLU A 67 -4.37 13.68 18.29
CA GLU A 67 -3.47 14.07 17.19
C GLU A 67 -3.62 13.14 15.99
N LEU A 68 -3.80 13.71 14.80
CA LEU A 68 -3.87 12.98 13.54
C LEU A 68 -2.47 12.50 13.13
N LEU A 69 -2.27 11.19 13.11
CA LEU A 69 -0.98 10.56 12.86
C LEU A 69 -0.86 9.97 11.45
N GLY A 70 -1.98 9.54 10.86
CA GLY A 70 -1.97 8.93 9.54
C GLY A 70 -3.36 8.80 8.93
N MET A 71 -3.38 8.60 7.62
CA MET A 71 -4.59 8.32 6.87
C MET A 71 -4.34 7.32 5.75
N HIS A 72 -5.37 6.60 5.36
CA HIS A 72 -5.40 5.77 4.15
C HIS A 72 -6.81 5.76 3.57
N THR A 73 -6.94 5.87 2.24
CA THR A 73 -8.24 5.86 1.57
C THR A 73 -8.43 4.59 0.77
N LEU A 74 -9.59 3.95 0.89
CA LEU A 74 -9.93 2.72 0.19
C LEU A 74 -11.22 2.90 -0.63
N LYS A 75 -11.13 2.70 -1.95
CA LYS A 75 -12.31 2.55 -2.79
C LYS A 75 -12.74 1.08 -2.77
N LEU A 76 -13.93 0.85 -2.25
CA LEU A 76 -14.44 -0.49 -1.98
C LEU A 76 -15.26 -1.03 -3.15
N ASN A 77 -14.85 -2.15 -3.74
CA ASN A 77 -15.59 -2.85 -4.80
C ASN A 77 -16.05 -4.22 -4.31
N LYS A 78 -17.24 -4.26 -3.71
CA LYS A 78 -17.79 -5.48 -3.12
C LYS A 78 -17.97 -6.60 -4.14
N ARG A 79 -18.44 -6.28 -5.36
CA ARG A 79 -18.66 -7.28 -6.42
C ARG A 79 -17.39 -8.00 -6.82
N LYS A 80 -16.25 -7.30 -6.80
CA LYS A 80 -14.93 -7.88 -7.10
C LYS A 80 -14.22 -8.41 -5.85
N GLY A 81 -14.75 -8.22 -4.66
CA GLY A 81 -14.08 -8.52 -3.40
C GLY A 81 -12.77 -7.73 -3.23
N ARG A 82 -12.69 -6.52 -3.81
CA ARG A 82 -11.46 -5.72 -3.95
C ARG A 82 -11.58 -4.37 -3.24
N ALA A 83 -10.53 -3.99 -2.53
CA ALA A 83 -10.31 -2.64 -2.05
C ALA A 83 -9.13 -2.01 -2.81
N ASP A 84 -9.34 -0.84 -3.42
CA ASP A 84 -8.29 -0.09 -4.09
C ASP A 84 -7.77 1.00 -3.14
N GLY A 85 -6.54 0.83 -2.66
CA GLY A 85 -5.88 1.74 -1.74
C GLY A 85 -5.24 2.94 -2.46
N ALA A 86 -5.32 4.09 -1.80
CA ALA A 86 -4.65 5.33 -2.20
C ALA A 86 -4.41 6.24 -0.99
N ASN A 87 -3.51 7.20 -1.13
CA ASN A 87 -3.23 8.21 -0.09
C ASN A 87 -2.84 7.60 1.27
N LEU A 88 -2.06 6.50 1.29
CA LEU A 88 -1.45 6.07 2.53
C LEU A 88 -0.41 7.11 2.95
N ALA A 89 -0.75 7.87 3.97
CA ALA A 89 0.04 8.98 4.48
C ALA A 89 0.23 8.84 5.99
N VAL A 90 1.46 9.06 6.46
CA VAL A 90 1.81 9.12 7.88
C VAL A 90 2.53 10.44 8.13
N SER A 91 2.14 11.14 9.21
CA SER A 91 2.76 12.39 9.61
C SER A 91 4.29 12.25 9.66
N PRO A 92 5.04 13.18 9.02
CA PRO A 92 6.51 13.15 9.05
C PRO A 92 7.10 13.08 10.46
N LYS A 93 6.39 13.61 11.46
CA LYS A 93 6.82 13.64 12.87
C LYS A 93 6.89 12.24 13.51
N VAL A 94 6.16 11.26 12.96
CA VAL A 94 5.98 9.93 13.55
C VAL A 94 6.20 8.80 12.52
N GLN A 95 6.86 9.13 11.41
CA GLN A 95 7.30 8.10 10.46
C GLN A 95 8.27 7.14 11.16
N HIS A 96 8.32 5.89 10.66
CA HIS A 96 9.12 4.78 11.21
C HIS A 96 8.64 4.22 12.57
N GLU A 97 7.59 4.76 13.19
CA GLU A 97 6.98 4.21 14.42
C GLU A 97 5.98 3.06 14.16
N GLY A 98 5.91 2.57 12.92
CA GLY A 98 5.05 1.43 12.56
C GLY A 98 3.58 1.76 12.32
N ILE A 99 3.19 3.05 12.31
CA ILE A 99 1.79 3.50 12.18
C ILE A 99 1.13 2.95 10.91
N ALA A 100 1.78 3.07 9.75
CA ALA A 100 1.24 2.52 8.49
C ALA A 100 0.95 1.01 8.56
N SER A 101 1.79 0.24 9.25
CA SER A 101 1.60 -1.20 9.41
C SER A 101 0.44 -1.53 10.37
N ARG A 102 0.26 -0.75 11.44
CA ARG A 102 -0.90 -0.87 12.35
C ARG A 102 -2.21 -0.50 11.63
N MET A 103 -2.20 0.55 10.81
CA MET A 103 -3.35 0.91 9.98
C MET A 103 -3.72 -0.24 9.05
N LEU A 104 -2.75 -0.78 8.29
CA LEU A 104 -2.97 -1.90 7.39
C LEU A 104 -3.53 -3.14 8.12
N GLU A 105 -3.05 -3.44 9.32
CA GLU A 105 -3.56 -4.56 10.12
C GLU A 105 -5.04 -4.37 10.47
N ALA A 106 -5.43 -3.20 10.98
CA ALA A 106 -6.81 -2.86 11.29
C ALA A 106 -7.71 -2.88 10.05
N GLU A 107 -7.23 -2.38 8.91
CA GLU A 107 -7.91 -2.41 7.62
C GLU A 107 -8.15 -3.86 7.15
N VAL A 108 -7.12 -4.68 7.18
CA VAL A 108 -7.20 -6.10 6.81
C VAL A 108 -8.24 -6.83 7.66
N GLN A 109 -8.28 -6.60 8.96
CA GLN A 109 -9.26 -7.20 9.85
C GLN A 109 -10.70 -6.77 9.50
N ARG A 110 -10.93 -5.45 9.30
CA ARG A 110 -12.26 -4.91 8.94
C ARG A 110 -12.71 -5.37 7.55
N LEU A 111 -11.82 -5.31 6.56
CA LEU A 111 -12.11 -5.75 5.20
C LEU A 111 -12.39 -7.25 5.12
N ARG A 112 -11.65 -8.08 5.87
CA ARG A 112 -11.89 -9.52 5.95
C ARG A 112 -13.28 -9.82 6.52
N LYS A 113 -13.65 -9.20 7.64
CA LYS A 113 -14.99 -9.32 8.23
C LYS A 113 -16.08 -8.88 7.25
N ALA A 114 -15.81 -7.87 6.41
CA ALA A 114 -16.73 -7.40 5.38
C ALA A 114 -16.72 -8.26 4.09
N GLY A 115 -15.90 -9.33 4.03
CA GLY A 115 -15.84 -10.28 2.91
C GLY A 115 -15.08 -9.77 1.69
N TYR A 116 -14.15 -8.82 1.88
CA TYR A 116 -13.19 -8.48 0.85
C TYR A 116 -12.06 -9.50 0.80
N ARG A 117 -11.48 -9.69 -0.37
CA ARG A 117 -10.51 -10.76 -0.63
C ARG A 117 -9.09 -10.25 -0.77
N TYR A 118 -8.90 -9.02 -1.28
CA TYR A 118 -7.59 -8.43 -1.49
C TYR A 118 -7.62 -6.90 -1.56
N ILE A 119 -6.47 -6.31 -1.27
CA ILE A 119 -6.19 -4.88 -1.45
C ILE A 119 -5.27 -4.72 -2.66
N VAL A 120 -5.51 -3.71 -3.48
CA VAL A 120 -4.64 -3.31 -4.59
C VAL A 120 -4.17 -1.89 -4.36
N GLU A 121 -2.87 -1.67 -4.49
CA GLU A 121 -2.25 -0.34 -4.34
C GLU A 121 -1.22 -0.09 -5.45
N ASN A 122 -0.91 1.18 -5.66
CA ASN A 122 0.09 1.60 -6.63
C ASN A 122 1.15 2.44 -5.93
N THR A 123 2.43 2.24 -6.29
CA THR A 123 3.49 3.12 -5.82
C THR A 123 4.51 3.41 -6.92
N ALA A 124 5.14 4.58 -6.83
CA ALA A 124 6.23 4.96 -7.73
C ALA A 124 7.42 4.00 -7.54
N ILE A 125 7.98 3.49 -8.63
CA ILE A 125 9.16 2.60 -8.56
C ILE A 125 10.35 3.31 -7.91
N PRO A 126 10.65 4.61 -8.19
CA PRO A 126 11.72 5.32 -7.53
C PRO A 126 11.50 5.57 -6.03
N ALA A 127 10.25 5.46 -5.54
CA ALA A 127 9.95 5.56 -4.11
C ALA A 127 10.29 4.23 -3.39
N THR A 128 11.58 3.92 -3.32
CA THR A 128 12.09 2.64 -2.81
C THR A 128 11.66 2.34 -1.38
N TRP A 129 11.47 3.37 -0.53
CA TRP A 129 10.92 3.23 0.82
C TRP A 129 9.50 2.68 0.81
N SER A 130 8.64 3.19 -0.08
CA SER A 130 7.26 2.72 -0.25
C SER A 130 7.23 1.30 -0.83
N VAL A 131 8.06 1.00 -1.84
CA VAL A 131 8.21 -0.35 -2.40
C VAL A 131 8.61 -1.35 -1.32
N LYS A 132 9.64 -1.02 -0.51
CA LYS A 132 10.11 -1.86 0.59
C LYS A 132 9.02 -2.09 1.64
N TRP A 133 8.26 -1.04 1.98
CA TRP A 133 7.17 -1.14 2.94
C TRP A 133 6.08 -2.12 2.44
N HIS A 134 5.64 -2.01 1.18
CA HIS A 134 4.65 -2.92 0.61
C HIS A 134 5.12 -4.38 0.66
N LEU A 135 6.34 -4.65 0.20
CA LEU A 135 6.90 -6.00 0.21
C LEU A 135 7.03 -6.56 1.64
N LYS A 136 7.49 -5.75 2.60
CA LYS A 136 7.59 -6.13 4.02
C LYS A 136 6.24 -6.47 4.62
N ASN A 137 5.18 -5.77 4.20
CA ASN A 137 3.82 -5.98 4.70
C ASN A 137 3.02 -7.02 3.91
N GLY A 138 3.69 -7.86 3.10
CA GLY A 138 3.09 -9.02 2.43
C GLY A 138 2.29 -8.68 1.18
N TYR A 139 2.56 -7.54 0.56
CA TYR A 139 2.11 -7.26 -0.79
C TYR A 139 3.00 -7.95 -1.82
N HIS A 140 2.43 -8.29 -2.97
CA HIS A 140 3.15 -8.81 -4.13
C HIS A 140 2.99 -7.87 -5.31
N ILE A 141 4.05 -7.68 -6.09
CA ILE A 141 3.97 -6.94 -7.35
C ILE A 141 3.17 -7.78 -8.34
N VAL A 142 2.04 -7.25 -8.81
CA VAL A 142 1.16 -7.92 -9.77
C VAL A 142 1.08 -7.18 -11.10
N GLY A 143 1.72 -6.03 -11.21
CA GLY A 143 1.73 -5.27 -12.44
C GLY A 143 2.71 -4.12 -12.44
N TYR A 144 2.86 -3.55 -13.63
CA TYR A 144 3.66 -2.37 -13.93
C TYR A 144 2.85 -1.46 -14.82
N SER A 145 2.93 -0.17 -14.60
CA SER A 145 2.29 0.82 -15.47
C SER A 145 3.17 2.05 -15.63
N ARG A 146 3.17 2.61 -16.83
CA ARG A 146 3.75 3.92 -17.13
C ARG A 146 2.64 4.78 -17.73
N SER A 147 2.56 6.02 -17.31
CA SER A 147 1.59 6.99 -17.81
C SER A 147 2.32 8.27 -18.16
N GLU A 148 1.92 8.92 -19.24
CA GLU A 148 2.45 10.23 -19.65
C GLU A 148 2.15 11.34 -18.64
N LYS A 149 1.14 11.12 -17.77
CA LYS A 149 0.78 12.05 -16.69
C LYS A 149 1.75 12.01 -15.50
N ARG A 150 2.75 11.12 -15.52
CA ARG A 150 3.76 10.96 -14.47
C ARG A 150 5.14 10.86 -15.09
N ASN A 151 6.13 11.44 -14.43
CA ASN A 151 7.52 11.34 -14.85
C ASN A 151 8.22 10.03 -14.40
N TYR A 152 7.45 9.09 -13.81
CA TYR A 152 7.95 7.81 -13.31
C TYR A 152 6.98 6.65 -13.58
N PRO A 153 7.50 5.43 -13.72
CA PRO A 153 6.69 4.22 -13.72
C PRO A 153 6.23 3.84 -12.31
N ILE A 154 5.16 3.03 -12.24
CA ILE A 154 4.61 2.52 -10.99
C ILE A 154 4.58 1.00 -10.96
N TYR A 155 4.72 0.41 -9.78
CA TYR A 155 4.28 -0.94 -9.51
C TYR A 155 2.83 -0.94 -9.05
N VAL A 156 2.10 -1.99 -9.50
CA VAL A 156 0.80 -2.37 -8.94
C VAL A 156 1.03 -3.49 -7.95
N PHE A 157 0.63 -3.25 -6.72
CA PHE A 157 0.75 -4.19 -5.62
C PHE A 157 -0.61 -4.82 -5.30
N ARG A 158 -0.58 -6.08 -4.85
CA ARG A 158 -1.75 -6.78 -4.34
C ARG A 158 -1.40 -7.49 -3.05
N LYS A 159 -2.23 -7.26 -2.02
CA LYS A 159 -2.20 -7.99 -0.75
C LYS A 159 -3.42 -8.87 -0.65
N GLN A 160 -3.21 -10.17 -0.48
CA GLN A 160 -4.26 -11.12 -0.17
C GLN A 160 -4.69 -10.95 1.29
N ILE A 161 -6.01 -10.87 1.55
CA ILE A 161 -6.57 -10.74 2.89
C ILE A 161 -7.54 -11.88 3.26
N ALA A 162 -8.15 -12.54 2.28
CA ALA A 162 -8.89 -13.77 2.51
C ALA A 162 -7.95 -14.95 2.69
N THR A 163 -8.29 -15.86 3.62
CA THR A 163 -7.47 -17.02 3.95
C THR A 163 -7.69 -18.20 3.02
N ASP A 164 -8.84 -18.24 2.35
CA ASP A 164 -9.29 -19.30 1.45
C ASP A 164 -8.76 -19.17 0.01
N VAL A 165 -8.16 -18.04 -0.33
CA VAL A 165 -7.69 -17.76 -1.68
C VAL A 165 -6.16 -17.83 -1.73
N ARG A 166 -5.65 -18.80 -2.45
CA ARG A 166 -4.21 -18.89 -2.77
C ARG A 166 -3.87 -17.96 -3.92
N HIS A 167 -2.73 -17.28 -3.83
CA HIS A 167 -2.16 -16.59 -4.99
C HIS A 167 -1.85 -17.61 -6.08
N HIS A 168 -2.50 -17.45 -7.23
CA HIS A 168 -2.23 -18.33 -8.38
C HIS A 168 -1.26 -17.63 -9.32
N PRO A 169 -0.27 -18.37 -9.90
CA PRO A 169 0.67 -17.78 -10.87
C PRO A 169 -0.03 -17.13 -12.08
N THR A 170 -1.22 -17.60 -12.42
CA THR A 170 -2.04 -17.04 -13.51
C THR A 170 -2.61 -15.65 -13.20
N ASP A 171 -2.60 -15.20 -11.93
CA ASP A 171 -2.98 -13.83 -11.57
C ASP A 171 -2.11 -12.80 -12.30
N LEU A 172 -0.88 -13.19 -12.66
CA LEU A 172 0.04 -12.38 -13.45
C LEU A 172 -0.43 -12.15 -14.88
N LEU A 173 -1.07 -13.14 -15.49
CA LEU A 173 -1.51 -13.08 -16.89
C LEU A 173 -2.62 -12.06 -17.12
N TRP A 174 -3.40 -11.75 -16.08
CA TRP A 174 -4.56 -10.85 -16.16
C TRP A 174 -4.25 -9.39 -15.84
N VAL A 175 -3.12 -9.11 -15.19
CA VAL A 175 -2.85 -7.77 -14.63
C VAL A 175 -2.17 -6.84 -15.61
N ALA A 176 -1.41 -7.35 -16.57
CA ALA A 176 -0.83 -6.52 -17.62
C ALA A 176 -0.34 -7.36 -18.80
N PRO A 177 -1.08 -7.45 -19.90
CA PRO A 177 -0.57 -8.05 -21.14
C PRO A 177 0.68 -7.33 -21.66
N ILE A 178 0.95 -6.11 -21.20
CA ILE A 178 2.05 -5.23 -21.64
C ILE A 178 3.15 -5.06 -20.57
N ALA A 179 3.09 -5.79 -19.44
CA ALA A 179 4.16 -5.69 -18.44
C ALA A 179 5.49 -6.18 -19.02
N PRO A 180 6.59 -5.41 -18.89
CA PRO A 180 7.89 -5.85 -19.39
C PRO A 180 8.30 -7.17 -18.73
N LEU A 181 9.06 -7.97 -19.48
CA LEU A 181 9.49 -9.31 -19.07
C LEU A 181 10.14 -9.32 -17.68
N THR A 182 10.82 -8.24 -17.31
CA THR A 182 11.43 -8.00 -16.00
C THR A 182 10.42 -7.98 -14.87
N ALA A 183 9.26 -7.33 -15.04
CA ALA A 183 8.21 -7.31 -14.01
C ALA A 183 7.56 -8.69 -13.83
N LYS A 184 7.40 -9.44 -14.93
CA LYS A 184 6.91 -10.82 -14.90
C LYS A 184 7.90 -11.74 -14.20
N LEU A 185 9.19 -11.58 -14.47
CA LEU A 185 10.27 -12.34 -13.83
C LEU A 185 10.34 -12.06 -12.32
N LEU A 186 10.28 -10.79 -11.92
CA LEU A 186 10.28 -10.37 -10.52
C LEU A 186 9.07 -10.90 -9.75
N TYR A 187 7.89 -10.93 -10.37
CA TYR A 187 6.72 -11.55 -9.75
C TYR A 187 6.92 -13.05 -9.57
N CYS A 188 7.35 -13.76 -10.63
CA CYS A 188 7.63 -15.20 -10.54
C CYS A 188 8.66 -15.51 -9.46
N LEU A 189 9.74 -14.73 -9.35
CA LEU A 189 10.75 -14.88 -8.30
C LEU A 189 10.18 -14.58 -6.91
N SER A 190 9.35 -13.57 -6.76
CA SER A 190 8.71 -13.24 -5.48
C SER A 190 7.70 -14.31 -5.06
N TRP A 191 6.95 -14.86 -6.02
CA TRP A 191 6.00 -15.95 -5.79
C TRP A 191 6.73 -17.25 -5.40
N LEU A 192 7.79 -17.63 -6.15
CA LEU A 192 8.65 -18.78 -5.84
C LEU A 192 9.25 -18.66 -4.44
N ALA A 193 9.78 -17.47 -4.08
CA ALA A 193 10.32 -17.22 -2.75
C ALA A 193 9.27 -17.39 -1.64
N THR A 194 8.02 -16.99 -1.90
CA THR A 194 6.97 -17.02 -0.88
C THR A 194 6.31 -18.40 -0.74
N ASN A 195 6.18 -19.15 -1.83
CA ASN A 195 5.35 -20.36 -1.86
C ASN A 195 6.15 -21.68 -1.97
N ILE A 196 7.35 -21.65 -2.56
CA ILE A 196 8.16 -22.85 -2.79
C ILE A 196 9.36 -22.92 -1.85
N CYS A 197 9.90 -21.77 -1.45
CA CYS A 197 11.11 -21.71 -0.62
C CYS A 197 10.89 -21.83 0.88
N LYS A 198 9.66 -22.01 1.34
CA LYS A 198 9.38 -22.48 2.71
C LYS A 198 9.63 -23.98 2.77
N SER A 199 10.89 -24.39 2.78
CA SER A 199 11.27 -25.75 3.12
C SER A 199 10.83 -26.04 4.56
N LYS A 200 10.40 -27.26 4.85
CA LYS A 200 10.08 -27.74 6.21
C LYS A 200 11.22 -27.55 7.21
N SER A 201 12.43 -27.29 6.75
CA SER A 201 13.63 -27.07 7.57
C SER A 201 13.94 -25.59 7.88
N GLY A 202 13.15 -24.64 7.40
CA GLY A 202 13.38 -23.20 7.62
C GLY A 202 14.61 -22.61 6.90
N LYS A 203 15.40 -23.42 6.19
CA LYS A 203 16.54 -22.96 5.42
C LYS A 203 16.10 -22.53 4.02
N LEU A 204 16.40 -21.29 3.64
CA LEU A 204 16.22 -20.81 2.28
C LEU A 204 17.13 -21.61 1.34
N ASN A 205 16.53 -22.28 0.35
CA ASN A 205 17.32 -22.89 -0.73
C ASN A 205 17.95 -21.82 -1.63
N ALA A 206 18.72 -22.21 -2.65
CA ALA A 206 19.45 -21.30 -3.53
C ALA A 206 18.51 -20.24 -4.18
N ILE A 207 17.31 -20.62 -4.58
CA ILE A 207 16.30 -19.72 -5.19
C ILE A 207 15.80 -18.71 -4.17
N GLY A 208 15.58 -19.11 -2.92
CA GLY A 208 15.19 -18.23 -1.83
C GLY A 208 16.29 -17.21 -1.48
N ARG A 209 17.56 -17.59 -1.62
CA ARG A 209 18.70 -16.67 -1.45
C ARG A 209 18.75 -15.62 -2.56
N ILE A 210 18.59 -16.02 -3.82
CA ILE A 210 18.53 -15.12 -4.97
C ILE A 210 17.36 -14.13 -4.83
N ALA A 211 16.17 -14.62 -4.47
CA ALA A 211 15.00 -13.77 -4.26
C ALA A 211 15.18 -12.79 -3.10
N LYS A 212 15.90 -13.17 -2.03
CA LYS A 212 16.24 -12.30 -0.92
C LYS A 212 17.25 -11.23 -1.36
N ASP A 213 18.24 -11.60 -2.15
CA ASP A 213 19.27 -10.68 -2.68
C ASP A 213 18.64 -9.64 -3.65
N VAL A 214 17.75 -10.08 -4.54
CA VAL A 214 16.99 -9.18 -5.42
C VAL A 214 16.14 -8.20 -4.61
N ARG A 215 15.47 -8.67 -3.51
CA ARG A 215 14.70 -7.79 -2.63
C ARG A 215 15.55 -6.78 -1.86
N SER A 216 16.80 -7.10 -1.56
CA SER A 216 17.71 -6.21 -0.83
C SER A 216 18.32 -5.12 -1.71
N LYS A 217 18.36 -5.34 -3.03
CA LYS A 217 18.93 -4.43 -4.04
C LYS A 217 17.87 -3.57 -4.74
N MET A 218 16.59 -3.83 -4.50
CA MET A 218 15.44 -3.03 -4.95
C MET A 218 15.01 -2.07 -3.82
#